data_303bc1583df21519b1f7afbf15041aa3
#
_entry.id   303bc1583df21519b1f7afbf15041aa3
#
_cell.length_a   1.000
_cell.length_b   1.000
_cell.length_c   1.000
_cell.angle_alpha   90.00
_cell.angle_beta   90.00
_cell.angle_gamma   90.00
#
_symmetry.space_group_name_H-M   'P 1'
#
loop_
_entity.id
_entity.type
_entity.pdbx_description
1 polymer ?
#
loop_
_entity_poly.entity_id
_entity_poly.type
_entity_poly.pdbx_seq_one_letter_code
_entity_poly.pdbx_strand_id
1 'polypeptide(L)'
;MKTSLRSILAAALLAGAAPLSHAADVTLRFHQFLPPQATIPAKAITPWAQKIEKESGGRIKVQQFPSMQLGGKPTELYDQAKDGVADIVWTVLGYTPGRFPKTEVFELPFSSGLAEPASRAFQEFVEKHAMDEFKDVKIIAVHVHGPGLIHSKDPVTKLEDMKGMKVRGGSRIVNIMLEQLGATPVGMPVPAVSEALSKGVISATTIPWEVTPALKVQQIVKNHTGFAGDKGLYTQTFVVAMNKGAYDKLPADLKKVIDANSGIETAALFGRAMDEGDKVGLSLAQKAGNKIYMLDAVETQTWRRTASSVRDIWYKEVGGKGIDGKKLAAEAEALIEKHAKK
;
A
#
# COMPACT_ATOMS: atom_id res chain seq x y z
N MET A 1 13.52 81.02 -30.20
CA MET A 1 14.79 80.53 -29.58
C MET A 1 14.68 79.04 -29.36
N LYS A 2 15.65 78.33 -29.83
CA LYS A 2 15.80 76.85 -29.88
C LYS A 2 15.97 76.25 -28.50
N THR A 3 15.34 75.11 -28.21
CA THR A 3 15.82 74.03 -27.33
C THR A 3 14.75 72.96 -27.33
N SER A 4 14.97 71.92 -27.74
CA SER A 4 15.75 70.66 -27.89
C SER A 4 14.85 69.50 -27.54
N LEU A 5 14.37 68.91 -28.61
CA LEU A 5 13.69 67.59 -28.64
C LEU A 5 14.73 66.48 -28.51
N ARG A 6 15.03 66.02 -27.30
CA ARG A 6 15.87 64.82 -27.10
C ARG A 6 15.67 64.29 -25.64
N SER A 7 14.68 63.46 -25.36
CA SER A 7 14.63 62.55 -24.21
C SER A 7 13.31 61.77 -24.15
N ILE A 8 12.90 61.12 -25.24
CA ILE A 8 11.83 60.13 -25.21
C ILE A 8 12.26 58.99 -26.14
N LEU A 9 13.16 58.13 -25.70
CA LEU A 9 13.42 56.84 -26.36
C LEU A 9 14.30 55.97 -25.45
N ALA A 10 13.84 55.51 -24.29
CA ALA A 10 14.50 54.47 -23.49
C ALA A 10 13.53 53.89 -22.43
N ALA A 11 12.31 53.52 -22.83
CA ALA A 11 11.38 52.86 -21.89
C ALA A 11 10.47 51.88 -22.62
N ALA A 12 11.01 50.98 -23.44
CA ALA A 12 10.19 49.97 -24.09
C ALA A 12 11.02 48.73 -24.45
N LEU A 13 11.60 48.03 -23.46
CA LEU A 13 12.22 46.71 -23.64
C LEU A 13 12.35 45.95 -22.28
N LEU A 14 11.28 46.00 -21.51
CA LEU A 14 11.06 45.03 -20.40
C LEU A 14 9.69 44.39 -20.63
N ALA A 15 9.47 43.84 -21.82
CA ALA A 15 8.42 42.87 -22.05
C ALA A 15 8.83 41.61 -21.27
N GLY A 16 8.32 41.51 -20.07
CA GLY A 16 8.52 40.39 -19.19
C GLY A 16 8.23 39.08 -19.92
N ALA A 17 9.19 38.18 -19.93
CA ALA A 17 8.97 36.77 -20.19
C ALA A 17 8.02 36.25 -19.11
N ALA A 18 6.72 36.43 -19.28
CA ALA A 18 5.73 35.67 -18.54
C ALA A 18 6.04 34.20 -18.80
N PRO A 19 6.17 33.36 -17.75
CA PRO A 19 6.32 31.95 -17.98
C PRO A 19 5.09 31.50 -18.78
N LEU A 20 5.32 31.02 -20.02
CA LEU A 20 4.31 30.31 -20.79
C LEU A 20 3.86 29.13 -19.97
N SER A 21 2.75 29.28 -19.24
CA SER A 21 2.06 28.16 -18.60
C SER A 21 1.60 27.25 -19.74
N HIS A 22 2.42 26.25 -20.08
CA HIS A 22 1.99 25.23 -21.00
C HIS A 22 0.87 24.45 -20.30
N ALA A 23 -0.30 24.38 -20.92
CA ALA A 23 -1.32 23.44 -20.51
C ALA A 23 -0.72 22.04 -20.54
N ALA A 24 -1.04 21.21 -19.56
CA ALA A 24 -0.56 19.83 -19.55
C ALA A 24 -1.04 19.10 -20.80
N ASP A 25 -0.14 18.42 -21.50
CA ASP A 25 -0.50 17.60 -22.68
C ASP A 25 -1.38 16.41 -22.28
N VAL A 26 -1.15 15.90 -21.07
CA VAL A 26 -1.82 14.71 -20.52
C VAL A 26 -2.20 14.95 -19.06
N THR A 27 -3.44 14.68 -18.71
CA THR A 27 -3.90 14.62 -17.32
C THR A 27 -4.23 13.18 -16.99
N LEU A 28 -3.52 12.59 -16.01
CA LEU A 28 -3.74 11.23 -15.51
C LEU A 28 -4.56 11.27 -14.22
N ARG A 29 -5.69 10.57 -14.20
CA ARG A 29 -6.57 10.46 -13.03
C ARG A 29 -6.04 9.34 -12.12
N PHE A 30 -5.57 9.72 -10.92
CA PHE A 30 -5.09 8.78 -9.90
C PHE A 30 -6.17 8.55 -8.85
N HIS A 31 -6.71 7.34 -8.78
CA HIS A 31 -7.82 6.98 -7.88
C HIS A 31 -7.37 6.03 -6.77
N GLN A 32 -7.84 6.27 -5.54
CA GLN A 32 -7.51 5.45 -4.38
C GLN A 32 -8.55 5.61 -3.25
N PHE A 33 -8.49 4.78 -2.20
CA PHE A 33 -9.56 4.59 -1.21
C PHE A 33 -9.34 5.32 0.13
N LEU A 34 -8.16 5.90 0.41
CA LEU A 34 -7.88 6.62 1.66
C LEU A 34 -8.10 8.14 1.52
N PRO A 35 -8.33 8.87 2.61
CA PRO A 35 -8.39 10.33 2.59
C PRO A 35 -7.02 10.95 2.26
N PRO A 36 -6.97 12.16 1.69
CA PRO A 36 -5.74 12.76 1.15
C PRO A 36 -4.65 12.99 2.21
N GLN A 37 -5.03 13.14 3.48
CA GLN A 37 -4.11 13.33 4.61
C GLN A 37 -3.54 12.02 5.17
N ALA A 38 -4.04 10.85 4.74
CA ALA A 38 -3.46 9.56 5.14
C ALA A 38 -2.02 9.43 4.63
N THR A 39 -1.23 8.59 5.29
CA THR A 39 0.21 8.49 5.05
C THR A 39 0.56 8.25 3.58
N ILE A 40 -0.02 7.24 2.95
CA ILE A 40 0.34 6.88 1.58
C ILE A 40 -0.09 7.95 0.56
N PRO A 41 -1.32 8.49 0.56
CA PRO A 41 -1.66 9.62 -0.29
C PRO A 41 -0.74 10.82 -0.10
N ALA A 42 -0.44 11.20 1.14
CA ALA A 42 0.34 12.41 1.44
C ALA A 42 1.85 12.24 1.25
N LYS A 43 2.42 11.05 1.56
CA LYS A 43 3.89 10.84 1.64
C LYS A 43 4.47 10.00 0.50
N ALA A 44 3.63 9.31 -0.27
CA ALA A 44 4.08 8.53 -1.41
C ALA A 44 3.41 8.99 -2.71
N ILE A 45 2.07 8.99 -2.80
CA ILE A 45 1.37 9.31 -4.05
C ILE A 45 1.59 10.77 -4.45
N THR A 46 1.41 11.73 -3.54
CA THR A 46 1.60 13.15 -3.85
C THR A 46 3.04 13.48 -4.25
N PRO A 47 4.10 13.04 -3.52
CA PRO A 47 5.48 13.25 -3.97
C PRO A 47 5.79 12.59 -5.31
N TRP A 48 5.29 11.36 -5.55
CA TRP A 48 5.44 10.69 -6.84
C TRP A 48 4.77 11.48 -7.97
N ALA A 49 3.55 11.96 -7.77
CA ALA A 49 2.82 12.76 -8.75
C ALA A 49 3.55 14.07 -9.08
N GLN A 50 4.05 14.77 -8.05
CA GLN A 50 4.84 15.99 -8.22
C GLN A 50 6.16 15.74 -8.97
N LYS A 51 6.79 14.60 -8.72
CA LYS A 51 8.00 14.20 -9.43
C LYS A 51 7.72 13.96 -10.93
N ILE A 52 6.64 13.25 -11.26
CA ILE A 52 6.19 13.04 -12.65
C ILE A 52 5.91 14.37 -13.34
N GLU A 53 5.19 15.27 -12.69
CA GLU A 53 4.87 16.60 -13.23
C GLU A 53 6.15 17.40 -13.50
N LYS A 54 7.08 17.42 -12.55
CA LYS A 54 8.37 18.11 -12.69
C LYS A 54 9.24 17.52 -13.81
N GLU A 55 9.41 16.19 -13.83
CA GLU A 55 10.30 15.51 -14.80
C GLU A 55 9.72 15.49 -16.23
N SER A 56 8.41 15.63 -16.38
CA SER A 56 7.76 15.83 -17.68
C SER A 56 7.78 17.29 -18.16
N GLY A 57 8.36 18.21 -17.38
CA GLY A 57 8.31 19.66 -17.69
C GLY A 57 6.88 20.23 -17.61
N GLY A 58 6.02 19.67 -16.77
CA GLY A 58 4.62 20.05 -16.61
C GLY A 58 3.68 19.44 -17.68
N ARG A 59 4.19 18.63 -18.60
CA ARG A 59 3.40 18.02 -19.68
C ARG A 59 2.51 16.85 -19.20
N ILE A 60 2.85 16.20 -18.11
CA ILE A 60 1.98 15.27 -17.40
C ILE A 60 1.51 15.92 -16.12
N LYS A 61 0.19 15.99 -15.94
CA LYS A 61 -0.45 16.33 -14.67
C LYS A 61 -1.08 15.08 -14.06
N VAL A 62 -0.86 14.84 -12.78
CA VAL A 62 -1.50 13.73 -12.05
C VAL A 62 -2.57 14.30 -11.14
N GLN A 63 -3.83 14.17 -11.55
CA GLN A 63 -4.98 14.60 -10.76
C GLN A 63 -5.40 13.48 -9.81
N GLN A 64 -5.33 13.75 -8.51
CA GLN A 64 -5.65 12.77 -7.47
C GLN A 64 -7.14 12.79 -7.11
N PHE A 65 -7.73 11.60 -6.98
CA PHE A 65 -9.11 11.35 -6.56
C PHE A 65 -9.10 10.42 -5.33
N PRO A 66 -8.90 10.97 -4.12
CA PRO A 66 -8.87 10.19 -2.88
C PRO A 66 -10.27 9.74 -2.45
N SER A 67 -10.33 8.81 -1.47
CA SER A 67 -11.58 8.39 -0.81
C SER A 67 -12.66 7.93 -1.80
N MET A 68 -12.29 7.23 -2.85
CA MET A 68 -13.21 6.72 -3.89
C MET A 68 -14.01 7.82 -4.63
N GLN A 69 -13.43 9.01 -4.84
CA GLN A 69 -14.13 10.15 -5.46
C GLN A 69 -14.60 9.91 -6.91
N LEU A 70 -13.99 8.97 -7.64
CA LEU A 70 -14.49 8.56 -8.96
C LEU A 70 -15.61 7.50 -8.88
N GLY A 71 -16.06 7.19 -7.66
CA GLY A 71 -17.11 6.21 -7.41
C GLY A 71 -16.62 4.76 -7.33
N GLY A 72 -17.56 3.84 -7.07
CA GLY A 72 -17.28 2.42 -6.87
C GLY A 72 -16.83 2.08 -5.45
N LYS A 73 -16.30 0.87 -5.29
CA LYS A 73 -15.81 0.31 -4.03
C LYS A 73 -14.32 0.04 -4.11
N PRO A 74 -13.57 0.00 -2.98
CA PRO A 74 -12.15 -0.33 -2.98
C PRO A 74 -11.80 -1.66 -3.67
N THR A 75 -12.73 -2.62 -3.66
CA THR A 75 -12.60 -3.92 -4.35
C THR A 75 -12.63 -3.82 -5.87
N GLU A 76 -13.08 -2.69 -6.44
CA GLU A 76 -13.22 -2.47 -7.88
C GLU A 76 -12.06 -1.68 -8.49
N LEU A 77 -11.15 -1.13 -7.66
CA LEU A 77 -10.09 -0.23 -8.12
C LEU A 77 -9.19 -0.85 -9.19
N TYR A 78 -8.82 -2.13 -9.03
CA TYR A 78 -7.98 -2.79 -10.04
C TYR A 78 -8.70 -2.87 -11.40
N ASP A 79 -9.99 -3.21 -11.39
CA ASP A 79 -10.79 -3.25 -12.63
C ASP A 79 -11.02 -1.84 -13.19
N GLN A 80 -11.13 -0.81 -12.35
CA GLN A 80 -11.20 0.59 -12.82
C GLN A 80 -9.93 0.99 -13.60
N ALA A 81 -8.74 0.55 -13.17
CA ALA A 81 -7.52 0.78 -13.95
C ALA A 81 -7.52 -0.06 -15.23
N LYS A 82 -7.87 -1.35 -15.15
CA LYS A 82 -7.95 -2.23 -16.32
C LYS A 82 -8.90 -1.68 -17.38
N ASP A 83 -10.08 -1.23 -16.98
CA ASP A 83 -11.16 -0.79 -17.88
C ASP A 83 -11.07 0.70 -18.26
N GLY A 84 -10.10 1.46 -17.71
CA GLY A 84 -9.86 2.88 -18.05
C GLY A 84 -10.83 3.86 -17.38
N VAL A 85 -11.56 3.45 -16.34
CA VAL A 85 -12.35 4.35 -15.48
C VAL A 85 -11.43 5.31 -14.73
N ALA A 86 -10.28 4.82 -14.29
CA ALA A 86 -9.17 5.62 -13.78
C ALA A 86 -7.91 5.30 -14.59
N ASP A 87 -7.01 6.28 -14.74
CA ASP A 87 -5.76 6.08 -15.48
C ASP A 87 -4.71 5.40 -14.61
N ILE A 88 -4.72 5.70 -13.30
CA ILE A 88 -3.85 5.07 -12.31
C ILE A 88 -4.69 4.78 -11.05
N VAL A 89 -4.44 3.65 -10.41
CA VAL A 89 -5.03 3.31 -9.11
C VAL A 89 -3.96 2.86 -8.13
N TRP A 90 -4.22 3.06 -6.85
CA TRP A 90 -3.53 2.38 -5.76
C TRP A 90 -4.52 1.50 -5.00
N THR A 91 -4.23 0.21 -4.88
CA THR A 91 -5.15 -0.74 -4.25
C THR A 91 -4.43 -1.91 -3.59
N VAL A 92 -5.13 -2.61 -2.70
CA VAL A 92 -4.70 -3.87 -2.07
C VAL A 92 -5.04 -5.03 -3.00
N LEU A 93 -4.07 -5.88 -3.33
CA LEU A 93 -4.30 -7.05 -4.19
C LEU A 93 -5.29 -8.05 -3.57
N GLY A 94 -5.23 -8.22 -2.26
CA GLY A 94 -6.13 -9.08 -1.49
C GLY A 94 -7.61 -8.68 -1.51
N TYR A 95 -7.97 -7.49 -2.03
CA TYR A 95 -9.37 -7.08 -2.19
C TYR A 95 -10.07 -7.79 -3.36
N THR A 96 -9.33 -8.50 -4.21
CA THR A 96 -9.85 -9.35 -5.29
C THR A 96 -9.40 -10.79 -5.08
N PRO A 97 -10.02 -11.54 -4.14
CA PRO A 97 -9.57 -12.87 -3.74
C PRO A 97 -9.38 -13.83 -4.92
N GLY A 98 -8.24 -14.54 -4.92
CA GLY A 98 -7.94 -15.56 -5.92
C GLY A 98 -7.45 -15.03 -7.29
N ARG A 99 -7.38 -13.71 -7.47
CA ARG A 99 -6.87 -13.10 -8.73
C ARG A 99 -5.35 -13.12 -8.82
N PHE A 100 -4.65 -13.02 -7.68
CA PHE A 100 -3.20 -12.87 -7.58
C PHE A 100 -2.57 -13.98 -6.72
N PRO A 101 -2.75 -15.26 -7.08
CA PRO A 101 -2.35 -16.38 -6.22
C PRO A 101 -0.85 -16.45 -5.93
N LYS A 102 0.03 -16.00 -6.85
CA LYS A 102 1.47 -16.00 -6.63
C LYS A 102 1.90 -14.93 -5.64
N THR A 103 1.31 -13.73 -5.72
CA THR A 103 1.68 -12.62 -4.85
C THR A 103 1.25 -12.83 -3.41
N GLU A 104 0.26 -13.69 -3.14
CA GLU A 104 -0.18 -14.07 -1.79
C GLU A 104 0.96 -14.65 -0.94
N VAL A 105 2.06 -15.11 -1.53
CA VAL A 105 3.24 -15.63 -0.79
C VAL A 105 3.82 -14.60 0.19
N PHE A 106 3.74 -13.31 -0.12
CA PHE A 106 4.19 -12.24 0.77
C PHE A 106 3.25 -12.02 1.95
N GLU A 107 1.99 -12.46 1.87
CA GLU A 107 1.01 -12.34 2.96
C GLU A 107 1.05 -13.53 3.95
N LEU A 108 1.90 -14.52 3.71
CA LEU A 108 2.08 -15.65 4.61
C LEU A 108 2.54 -15.18 6.00
N PRO A 109 2.03 -15.79 7.09
CA PRO A 109 2.30 -15.34 8.46
C PRO A 109 3.78 -15.25 8.78
N PHE A 110 4.18 -14.19 9.48
CA PHE A 110 5.54 -13.95 9.97
C PHE A 110 6.64 -14.02 8.89
N SER A 111 6.31 -13.67 7.65
CA SER A 111 7.26 -13.71 6.53
C SER A 111 8.13 -12.47 6.42
N SER A 112 7.60 -11.28 6.75
CA SER A 112 8.29 -10.00 6.54
C SER A 112 8.24 -9.07 7.76
N GLY A 113 9.19 -8.13 7.81
CA GLY A 113 9.30 -7.07 8.81
C GLY A 113 9.02 -5.69 8.21
N LEU A 114 10.05 -4.81 8.19
CA LEU A 114 9.94 -3.45 7.66
C LEU A 114 9.44 -3.44 6.21
N ALA A 115 8.61 -2.44 5.90
CA ALA A 115 7.96 -2.32 4.61
C ALA A 115 8.92 -1.96 3.48
N GLU A 116 9.92 -1.11 3.69
CA GLU A 116 10.83 -0.73 2.60
C GLU A 116 11.59 -1.92 2.02
N PRO A 117 12.37 -2.70 2.80
CA PRO A 117 13.09 -3.85 2.25
C PRO A 117 12.14 -4.92 1.70
N ALA A 118 11.00 -5.15 2.36
CA ALA A 118 10.00 -6.12 1.89
C ALA A 118 9.32 -5.65 0.59
N SER A 119 9.10 -4.36 0.39
CA SER A 119 8.56 -3.81 -0.86
C SER A 119 9.54 -3.94 -2.03
N ARG A 120 10.85 -3.72 -1.79
CA ARG A 120 11.90 -4.00 -2.80
C ARG A 120 11.91 -5.48 -3.20
N ALA A 121 11.83 -6.36 -2.21
CA ALA A 121 11.76 -7.80 -2.44
C ALA A 121 10.50 -8.19 -3.22
N PHE A 122 9.35 -7.61 -2.88
CA PHE A 122 8.10 -7.89 -3.55
C PHE A 122 8.09 -7.40 -5.00
N GLN A 123 8.64 -6.21 -5.28
CA GLN A 123 8.78 -5.72 -6.65
C GLN A 123 9.66 -6.66 -7.48
N GLU A 124 10.82 -7.04 -6.97
CA GLU A 124 11.73 -7.96 -7.66
C GLU A 124 11.09 -9.35 -7.87
N PHE A 125 10.32 -9.82 -6.88
CA PHE A 125 9.59 -11.08 -6.98
C PHE A 125 8.52 -11.04 -8.09
N VAL A 126 7.72 -9.97 -8.13
CA VAL A 126 6.68 -9.82 -9.15
C VAL A 126 7.29 -9.77 -10.55
N GLU A 127 8.37 -9.01 -10.73
CA GLU A 127 9.07 -8.92 -12.02
C GLU A 127 9.60 -10.27 -12.52
N LYS A 128 10.03 -11.15 -11.60
CA LYS A 128 10.58 -12.47 -11.95
C LYS A 128 9.52 -13.57 -12.09
N HIS A 129 8.45 -13.53 -11.29
CA HIS A 129 7.62 -14.71 -11.09
C HIS A 129 6.12 -14.48 -11.29
N ALA A 130 5.63 -13.23 -11.29
CA ALA A 130 4.20 -12.95 -11.22
C ALA A 130 3.69 -11.89 -12.22
N MET A 131 4.48 -11.50 -13.23
CA MET A 131 4.03 -10.52 -14.25
C MET A 131 2.79 -10.97 -15.03
N ASP A 132 2.57 -12.26 -15.16
CA ASP A 132 1.38 -12.84 -15.79
C ASP A 132 0.08 -12.52 -15.02
N GLU A 133 0.15 -12.28 -13.72
CA GLU A 133 -1.00 -11.86 -12.91
C GLU A 133 -1.43 -10.41 -13.20
N PHE A 134 -0.55 -9.61 -13.80
CA PHE A 134 -0.76 -8.18 -14.07
C PHE A 134 -0.87 -7.85 -15.57
N LYS A 135 -1.11 -8.83 -16.41
CA LYS A 135 -1.14 -8.65 -17.88
C LYS A 135 -2.11 -7.58 -18.39
N ASP A 136 -3.13 -7.25 -17.59
CA ASP A 136 -4.19 -6.31 -17.96
C ASP A 136 -3.86 -4.86 -17.65
N VAL A 137 -2.76 -4.58 -16.91
CA VAL A 137 -2.34 -3.23 -16.50
C VAL A 137 -0.84 -3.02 -16.72
N LYS A 138 -0.40 -1.78 -16.72
CA LYS A 138 1.01 -1.41 -16.53
C LYS A 138 1.27 -1.26 -15.04
N ILE A 139 2.21 -2.02 -14.48
CA ILE A 139 2.66 -1.84 -13.10
C ILE A 139 3.54 -0.59 -13.03
N ILE A 140 3.20 0.35 -12.15
CA ILE A 140 4.09 1.43 -11.71
C ILE A 140 4.97 0.91 -10.57
N ALA A 141 4.35 0.36 -9.54
CA ALA A 141 5.04 -0.32 -8.45
C ALA A 141 4.11 -1.32 -7.76
N VAL A 142 4.71 -2.34 -7.14
CA VAL A 142 4.08 -3.15 -6.11
C VAL A 142 4.82 -2.96 -4.79
N HIS A 143 4.11 -2.99 -3.68
CA HIS A 143 4.70 -2.81 -2.36
C HIS A 143 3.90 -3.53 -1.28
N VAL A 144 4.43 -3.57 -0.07
CA VAL A 144 3.76 -4.12 1.10
C VAL A 144 3.67 -3.06 2.21
N HIS A 145 2.84 -3.32 3.24
CA HIS A 145 2.86 -2.51 4.47
C HIS A 145 3.86 -3.07 5.50
N GLY A 146 4.11 -2.33 6.56
CA GLY A 146 4.94 -2.75 7.69
C GLY A 146 4.33 -3.90 8.50
N PRO A 147 4.92 -4.25 9.65
CA PRO A 147 4.44 -5.36 10.48
C PRO A 147 2.96 -5.22 10.86
N GLY A 148 2.13 -6.15 10.42
CA GLY A 148 0.73 -6.25 10.84
C GLY A 148 0.63 -6.71 12.30
N LEU A 149 -0.32 -6.14 13.04
CA LEU A 149 -0.57 -6.46 14.45
C LEU A 149 -2.07 -6.46 14.77
N ILE A 150 -2.45 -6.78 16.00
CA ILE A 150 -3.84 -6.82 16.45
C ILE A 150 -4.18 -5.49 17.16
N HIS A 151 -5.29 -4.88 16.79
CA HIS A 151 -5.89 -3.74 17.50
C HIS A 151 -7.29 -4.15 17.96
N SER A 152 -7.56 -4.12 19.26
CA SER A 152 -8.73 -4.78 19.87
C SER A 152 -9.40 -3.95 20.95
N LYS A 153 -10.70 -4.22 21.18
CA LYS A 153 -11.45 -3.67 22.32
C LYS A 153 -10.96 -4.26 23.63
N ASP A 154 -10.83 -5.58 23.68
CA ASP A 154 -10.34 -6.33 24.83
C ASP A 154 -8.84 -6.66 24.66
N PRO A 155 -8.10 -6.83 25.76
CA PRO A 155 -6.69 -7.22 25.69
C PRO A 155 -6.49 -8.57 24.98
N VAL A 156 -5.47 -8.63 24.11
CA VAL A 156 -4.97 -9.88 23.54
C VAL A 156 -3.53 -10.04 24.01
N THR A 157 -3.30 -10.92 24.96
CA THR A 157 -2.01 -11.14 25.63
C THR A 157 -1.46 -12.55 25.41
N LYS A 158 -2.27 -13.43 24.86
CA LYS A 158 -1.95 -14.82 24.50
C LYS A 158 -2.87 -15.31 23.39
N LEU A 159 -2.51 -16.42 22.76
CA LEU A 159 -3.25 -16.98 21.62
C LEU A 159 -4.71 -17.31 21.95
N GLU A 160 -4.97 -17.82 23.16
CA GLU A 160 -6.31 -18.21 23.58
C GLU A 160 -7.28 -17.04 23.61
N ASP A 161 -6.80 -15.80 23.78
CA ASP A 161 -7.63 -14.59 23.77
C ASP A 161 -8.26 -14.33 22.39
N MET A 162 -7.74 -14.96 21.34
CA MET A 162 -8.32 -14.87 19.99
C MET A 162 -9.58 -15.71 19.80
N LYS A 163 -9.84 -16.68 20.68
CA LYS A 163 -10.91 -17.66 20.50
C LYS A 163 -12.29 -17.00 20.37
N GLY A 164 -12.89 -17.15 19.20
CA GLY A 164 -14.22 -16.62 18.88
C GLY A 164 -14.28 -15.10 18.69
N MET A 165 -13.14 -14.38 18.82
CA MET A 165 -13.07 -12.95 18.58
C MET A 165 -13.37 -12.64 17.11
N LYS A 166 -14.30 -11.71 16.84
CA LYS A 166 -14.57 -11.23 15.49
C LYS A 166 -13.48 -10.24 15.08
N VAL A 167 -12.58 -10.70 14.22
CA VAL A 167 -11.40 -9.92 13.79
C VAL A 167 -11.49 -9.60 12.31
N ARG A 168 -11.31 -8.34 11.95
CA ARG A 168 -11.21 -7.96 10.54
C ARG A 168 -9.89 -8.46 9.95
N GLY A 169 -9.99 -9.16 8.81
CA GLY A 169 -8.88 -9.45 7.91
C GLY A 169 -9.04 -8.72 6.58
N GLY A 170 -7.92 -8.36 5.95
CA GLY A 170 -7.91 -7.57 4.72
C GLY A 170 -7.73 -8.38 3.45
N SER A 171 -7.46 -9.66 3.55
CA SER A 171 -7.30 -10.56 2.40
C SER A 171 -7.71 -11.99 2.76
N ARG A 172 -7.78 -12.83 1.74
CA ARG A 172 -8.08 -14.26 1.90
C ARG A 172 -7.07 -14.96 2.81
N ILE A 173 -5.78 -14.74 2.57
CA ILE A 173 -4.69 -15.36 3.38
C ILE A 173 -4.77 -14.89 4.83
N VAL A 174 -5.01 -13.60 5.06
CA VAL A 174 -5.16 -13.06 6.42
C VAL A 174 -6.40 -13.64 7.10
N ASN A 175 -7.50 -13.84 6.39
CA ASN A 175 -8.70 -14.48 6.96
C ASN A 175 -8.43 -15.93 7.34
N ILE A 176 -7.76 -16.72 6.50
CA ILE A 176 -7.34 -18.09 6.83
C ILE A 176 -6.44 -18.08 8.08
N MET A 177 -5.46 -17.17 8.14
CA MET A 177 -4.59 -17.03 9.31
C MET A 177 -5.39 -16.77 10.58
N LEU A 178 -6.33 -15.83 10.56
CA LEU A 178 -7.17 -15.51 11.72
C LEU A 178 -8.02 -16.70 12.16
N GLU A 179 -8.55 -17.49 11.23
CA GLU A 179 -9.27 -18.72 11.53
C GLU A 179 -8.37 -19.77 12.20
N GLN A 180 -7.17 -19.97 11.67
CA GLN A 180 -6.18 -20.88 12.28
C GLN A 180 -5.76 -20.44 13.68
N LEU A 181 -5.76 -19.14 13.97
CA LEU A 181 -5.48 -18.57 15.29
C LEU A 181 -6.72 -18.61 16.24
N GLY A 182 -7.84 -19.20 15.80
CA GLY A 182 -9.06 -19.39 16.61
C GLY A 182 -10.03 -18.22 16.58
N ALA A 183 -9.77 -17.18 15.82
CA ALA A 183 -10.68 -16.06 15.64
C ALA A 183 -11.80 -16.37 14.62
N THR A 184 -12.82 -15.53 14.61
CA THR A 184 -13.83 -15.49 13.55
C THR A 184 -13.50 -14.34 12.60
N PRO A 185 -12.94 -14.62 11.41
CA PRO A 185 -12.54 -13.58 10.48
C PRO A 185 -13.75 -12.87 9.86
N VAL A 186 -13.63 -11.56 9.66
CA VAL A 186 -14.61 -10.74 8.94
C VAL A 186 -13.87 -9.96 7.86
N GLY A 187 -14.00 -10.41 6.60
CA GLY A 187 -13.32 -9.79 5.46
C GLY A 187 -13.97 -8.47 5.07
N MET A 188 -13.20 -7.38 5.03
CA MET A 188 -13.65 -6.08 4.50
C MET A 188 -12.48 -5.19 4.12
N PRO A 189 -12.67 -4.26 3.14
CA PRO A 189 -11.70 -3.21 2.87
C PRO A 189 -11.48 -2.29 4.07
N VAL A 190 -10.27 -1.75 4.18
CA VAL A 190 -9.82 -0.96 5.35
C VAL A 190 -10.69 0.27 5.66
N PRO A 191 -11.30 1.01 4.70
CA PRO A 191 -12.16 2.15 5.03
C PRO A 191 -13.39 1.79 5.89
N ALA A 192 -13.84 0.53 5.85
CA ALA A 192 -15.00 0.08 6.64
C ALA A 192 -14.67 -0.24 8.12
N VAL A 193 -13.39 -0.31 8.48
CA VAL A 193 -12.93 -0.77 9.80
C VAL A 193 -13.44 0.10 10.94
N SER A 194 -13.36 1.43 10.79
CA SER A 194 -13.75 2.37 11.85
C SER A 194 -15.22 2.22 12.24
N GLU A 195 -16.08 2.12 11.24
CA GLU A 195 -17.52 1.92 11.42
C GLU A 195 -17.81 0.54 12.03
N ALA A 196 -17.17 -0.51 11.50
CA ALA A 196 -17.37 -1.88 11.99
C ALA A 196 -16.93 -2.05 13.45
N LEU A 197 -15.81 -1.45 13.85
CA LEU A 197 -15.37 -1.40 15.25
C LEU A 197 -16.35 -0.61 16.13
N SER A 198 -16.75 0.58 15.69
CA SER A 198 -17.66 1.45 16.46
C SER A 198 -19.03 0.81 16.68
N LYS A 199 -19.57 0.14 15.66
CA LYS A 199 -20.88 -0.56 15.75
C LYS A 199 -20.80 -1.95 16.40
N GLY A 200 -19.60 -2.44 16.75
CA GLY A 200 -19.41 -3.77 17.34
C GLY A 200 -19.62 -4.94 16.36
N VAL A 201 -19.59 -4.69 15.05
CA VAL A 201 -19.60 -5.75 14.03
C VAL A 201 -18.35 -6.62 14.15
N ILE A 202 -17.22 -5.98 14.47
CA ILE A 202 -15.95 -6.61 14.84
C ILE A 202 -15.49 -6.10 16.20
N SER A 203 -14.73 -6.92 16.92
CA SER A 203 -14.10 -6.57 18.21
C SER A 203 -12.62 -6.19 18.04
N ALA A 204 -12.02 -6.59 16.92
CA ALA A 204 -10.62 -6.31 16.60
C ALA A 204 -10.40 -6.20 15.10
N THR A 205 -9.26 -5.64 14.74
CA THR A 205 -8.77 -5.57 13.35
C THR A 205 -7.29 -5.90 13.29
N THR A 206 -6.86 -6.48 12.17
CA THR A 206 -5.43 -6.59 11.83
C THR A 206 -5.08 -5.53 10.80
N ILE A 207 -4.18 -4.63 11.14
CA ILE A 207 -3.60 -3.58 10.28
C ILE A 207 -2.20 -3.22 10.81
N PRO A 208 -1.32 -2.57 10.02
CA PRO A 208 -0.10 -1.92 10.54
C PRO A 208 -0.45 -0.65 11.32
N TRP A 209 0.50 -0.10 12.06
CA TRP A 209 0.32 1.18 12.75
C TRP A 209 0.06 2.35 11.79
N GLU A 210 0.64 2.30 10.60
CA GLU A 210 0.61 3.37 9.59
C GLU A 210 -0.80 3.91 9.32
N VAL A 211 -1.78 3.02 9.15
CA VAL A 211 -3.13 3.41 8.75
C VAL A 211 -4.03 3.75 9.95
N THR A 212 -3.60 3.46 11.18
CA THR A 212 -4.43 3.68 12.38
C THR A 212 -4.85 5.14 12.59
N PRO A 213 -4.01 6.18 12.28
CA PRO A 213 -4.44 7.57 12.42
C PRO A 213 -5.58 7.94 11.45
N ALA A 214 -5.49 7.52 10.19
CA ALA A 214 -6.50 7.82 9.18
C ALA A 214 -7.86 7.20 9.52
N LEU A 215 -7.86 6.05 10.18
CA LEU A 215 -9.04 5.32 10.64
C LEU A 215 -9.44 5.68 12.08
N LYS A 216 -8.67 6.50 12.79
CA LYS A 216 -8.89 6.84 14.21
C LYS A 216 -8.96 5.61 15.12
N VAL A 217 -8.29 4.52 14.78
CA VAL A 217 -8.36 3.23 15.49
C VAL A 217 -7.96 3.39 16.96
N GLN A 218 -6.91 4.17 17.26
CA GLN A 218 -6.45 4.46 18.63
C GLN A 218 -7.47 5.22 19.50
N GLN A 219 -8.51 5.79 18.88
CA GLN A 219 -9.63 6.41 19.59
C GLN A 219 -10.74 5.42 19.90
N ILE A 220 -10.92 4.41 19.03
CA ILE A 220 -12.02 3.44 19.08
C ILE A 220 -11.66 2.24 19.95
N VAL A 221 -10.43 1.72 19.83
CA VAL A 221 -9.91 0.60 20.62
C VAL A 221 -8.71 1.03 21.46
N LYS A 222 -8.46 0.34 22.58
CA LYS A 222 -7.45 0.76 23.55
C LYS A 222 -6.33 -0.26 23.76
N ASN A 223 -6.42 -1.41 23.11
CA ASN A 223 -5.46 -2.49 23.25
C ASN A 223 -4.82 -2.81 21.89
N HIS A 224 -3.51 -2.94 21.88
CA HIS A 224 -2.75 -3.21 20.68
C HIS A 224 -1.71 -4.27 20.99
N THR A 225 -1.62 -5.32 20.18
CA THR A 225 -0.75 -6.46 20.42
C THR A 225 0.21 -6.67 19.26
N GLY A 226 1.50 -6.55 19.56
CA GLY A 226 2.62 -6.85 18.69
C GLY A 226 3.37 -8.10 19.11
N PHE A 227 4.39 -8.47 18.36
CA PHE A 227 5.10 -9.73 18.45
C PHE A 227 6.59 -9.50 18.65
N ALA A 228 7.27 -10.40 19.38
CA ALA A 228 8.71 -10.35 19.54
C ALA A 228 9.44 -10.64 18.21
N GLY A 229 10.58 -9.98 18.02
CA GLY A 229 11.42 -10.09 16.83
C GLY A 229 11.15 -8.98 15.81
N ASP A 230 11.68 -9.19 14.62
CA ASP A 230 11.68 -8.21 13.51
C ASP A 230 10.54 -8.40 12.51
N LYS A 231 9.76 -9.49 12.63
CA LYS A 231 8.67 -9.82 11.71
C LYS A 231 7.32 -9.64 12.38
N GLY A 232 6.39 -9.01 11.66
CA GLY A 232 5.00 -8.87 12.07
C GLY A 232 4.17 -10.13 11.86
N LEU A 233 2.95 -10.13 12.37
CA LEU A 233 2.00 -11.23 12.19
C LEU A 233 1.80 -11.56 10.71
N TYR A 234 1.73 -10.53 9.87
CA TYR A 234 1.55 -10.62 8.42
C TYR A 234 1.90 -9.27 7.77
N THR A 235 1.91 -9.23 6.46
CA THR A 235 1.76 -8.01 5.66
C THR A 235 0.69 -8.19 4.59
N GLN A 236 0.28 -7.10 3.92
CA GLN A 236 -0.57 -7.16 2.72
C GLN A 236 0.16 -6.58 1.52
N THR A 237 -0.25 -7.06 0.36
CA THR A 237 0.31 -6.70 -0.94
C THR A 237 -0.52 -5.63 -1.62
N PHE A 238 0.15 -4.65 -2.23
CA PHE A 238 -0.45 -3.51 -2.91
C PHE A 238 0.11 -3.36 -4.32
N VAL A 239 -0.64 -2.67 -5.16
CA VAL A 239 -0.20 -2.26 -6.49
C VAL A 239 -0.56 -0.79 -6.76
N VAL A 240 0.36 -0.08 -7.39
CA VAL A 240 0.09 1.12 -8.18
C VAL A 240 0.01 0.66 -9.63
N ALA A 241 -1.20 0.60 -10.16
CA ALA A 241 -1.49 0.07 -11.50
C ALA A 241 -1.97 1.19 -12.42
N MET A 242 -1.42 1.23 -13.63
CA MET A 242 -1.82 2.16 -14.68
C MET A 242 -2.57 1.44 -15.79
N ASN A 243 -3.62 2.06 -16.31
CA ASN A 243 -4.33 1.58 -17.49
C ASN A 243 -3.37 1.47 -18.68
N LYS A 244 -3.34 0.31 -19.35
CA LYS A 244 -2.44 0.08 -20.51
C LYS A 244 -2.72 1.05 -21.65
N GLY A 245 -4.00 1.28 -21.95
CA GLY A 245 -4.39 2.21 -23.02
C GLY A 245 -3.99 3.66 -22.73
N ALA A 246 -4.06 4.09 -21.45
CA ALA A 246 -3.58 5.41 -21.04
C ALA A 246 -2.05 5.51 -21.21
N TYR A 247 -1.30 4.47 -20.78
CA TYR A 247 0.14 4.40 -20.99
C TYR A 247 0.51 4.37 -22.47
N ASP A 248 -0.14 3.53 -23.28
CA ASP A 248 0.18 3.34 -24.70
C ASP A 248 -0.03 4.61 -25.53
N LYS A 249 -0.97 5.47 -25.15
CA LYS A 249 -1.25 6.78 -25.78
C LYS A 249 -0.21 7.85 -25.45
N LEU A 250 0.63 7.66 -24.43
CA LEU A 250 1.65 8.65 -24.09
C LEU A 250 2.69 8.78 -25.23
N PRO A 251 3.18 10.00 -25.53
CA PRO A 251 4.37 10.21 -26.34
C PRO A 251 5.58 9.44 -25.78
N ALA A 252 6.49 9.05 -26.63
CA ALA A 252 7.64 8.20 -26.26
C ALA A 252 8.52 8.78 -25.15
N ASP A 253 8.70 10.10 -25.13
CA ASP A 253 9.44 10.82 -24.09
C ASP A 253 8.69 10.85 -22.75
N LEU A 254 7.37 10.98 -22.76
CA LEU A 254 6.54 10.92 -21.55
C LEU A 254 6.43 9.48 -21.00
N LYS A 255 6.44 8.45 -21.87
CA LYS A 255 6.58 7.05 -21.43
C LYS A 255 7.86 6.85 -20.64
N LYS A 256 8.99 7.43 -21.10
CA LYS A 256 10.28 7.36 -20.38
C LYS A 256 10.19 7.98 -18.99
N VAL A 257 9.43 9.07 -18.80
CA VAL A 257 9.21 9.68 -17.48
C VAL A 257 8.46 8.70 -16.56
N ILE A 258 7.38 8.09 -17.06
CA ILE A 258 6.64 7.08 -16.28
C ILE A 258 7.53 5.89 -15.94
N ASP A 259 8.27 5.34 -16.91
CA ASP A 259 9.14 4.17 -16.71
C ASP A 259 10.27 4.46 -15.72
N ALA A 260 10.90 5.64 -15.79
CA ALA A 260 11.94 6.06 -14.85
C ALA A 260 11.41 6.25 -13.41
N ASN A 261 10.10 6.42 -13.25
CA ASN A 261 9.41 6.56 -11.96
C ASN A 261 8.55 5.34 -11.63
N SER A 262 8.93 4.18 -12.13
CA SER A 262 8.33 2.88 -11.87
C SER A 262 9.36 1.89 -11.30
N GLY A 263 8.90 0.75 -10.80
CA GLY A 263 9.76 -0.34 -10.34
C GLY A 263 10.30 -0.15 -8.92
N ILE A 264 11.49 -0.69 -8.68
CA ILE A 264 11.99 -0.96 -7.32
C ILE A 264 12.18 0.29 -6.45
N GLU A 265 12.61 1.43 -7.02
CA GLU A 265 12.78 2.66 -6.24
C GLU A 265 11.43 3.31 -5.89
N THR A 266 10.44 3.17 -6.76
CA THR A 266 9.06 3.59 -6.44
C THR A 266 8.44 2.67 -5.40
N ALA A 267 8.64 1.36 -5.48
CA ALA A 267 8.22 0.41 -4.43
C ALA A 267 8.84 0.77 -3.07
N ALA A 268 10.13 1.12 -3.06
CA ALA A 268 10.83 1.57 -1.86
C ALA A 268 10.30 2.90 -1.31
N LEU A 269 9.92 3.85 -2.16
CA LEU A 269 9.27 5.10 -1.73
C LEU A 269 7.98 4.80 -0.93
N PHE A 270 7.14 3.90 -1.44
CA PHE A 270 5.92 3.49 -0.75
C PHE A 270 6.24 2.74 0.55
N GLY A 271 7.21 1.83 0.53
CA GLY A 271 7.65 1.10 1.73
C GLY A 271 8.18 2.02 2.83
N ARG A 272 9.05 2.98 2.49
CA ARG A 272 9.54 3.99 3.46
C ARG A 272 8.40 4.80 4.07
N ALA A 273 7.44 5.22 3.26
CA ALA A 273 6.28 5.94 3.76
C ALA A 273 5.47 5.09 4.75
N MET A 274 5.32 3.78 4.52
CA MET A 274 4.69 2.85 5.47
C MET A 274 5.48 2.78 6.78
N ASP A 275 6.81 2.57 6.74
CA ASP A 275 7.66 2.46 7.93
C ASP A 275 7.68 3.76 8.75
N GLU A 276 7.67 4.92 8.09
CA GLU A 276 7.56 6.22 8.76
C GLU A 276 6.16 6.40 9.39
N GLY A 277 5.12 5.99 8.69
CA GLY A 277 3.74 6.03 9.17
C GLY A 277 3.51 5.14 10.39
N ASP A 278 4.15 3.97 10.45
CA ASP A 278 4.10 3.07 11.61
C ASP A 278 4.60 3.76 12.88
N LYS A 279 5.70 4.51 12.79
CA LYS A 279 6.23 5.29 13.93
C LYS A 279 5.23 6.34 14.42
N VAL A 280 4.55 7.00 13.48
CA VAL A 280 3.53 8.02 13.79
C VAL A 280 2.31 7.37 14.46
N GLY A 281 1.80 6.28 13.89
CA GLY A 281 0.63 5.58 14.43
C GLY A 281 0.86 5.05 15.85
N LEU A 282 2.02 4.41 16.08
CA LEU A 282 2.45 3.96 17.41
C LEU A 282 2.53 5.12 18.41
N SER A 283 3.20 6.22 18.04
CA SER A 283 3.33 7.40 18.91
C SER A 283 1.98 8.00 19.29
N LEU A 284 1.01 8.05 18.35
CA LEU A 284 -0.33 8.56 18.64
C LEU A 284 -1.11 7.65 19.58
N ALA A 285 -0.98 6.33 19.46
CA ALA A 285 -1.60 5.38 20.39
C ALA A 285 -1.00 5.51 21.80
N GLN A 286 0.32 5.64 21.92
CA GLN A 286 1.02 5.89 23.20
C GLN A 286 0.56 7.19 23.86
N LYS A 287 0.51 8.30 23.10
CA LYS A 287 0.01 9.59 23.59
C LYS A 287 -1.45 9.56 24.01
N ALA A 288 -2.25 8.72 23.39
CA ALA A 288 -3.65 8.49 23.77
C ALA A 288 -3.83 7.61 25.02
N GLY A 289 -2.71 7.14 25.63
CA GLY A 289 -2.73 6.27 26.81
C GLY A 289 -3.19 4.86 26.53
N ASN A 290 -3.14 4.40 25.29
CA ASN A 290 -3.54 3.05 24.92
C ASN A 290 -2.54 2.01 25.44
N LYS A 291 -3.00 0.81 25.71
CA LYS A 291 -2.17 -0.31 26.16
C LYS A 291 -1.53 -1.01 24.97
N ILE A 292 -0.22 -1.17 25.02
CA ILE A 292 0.56 -1.86 23.98
C ILE A 292 1.19 -3.08 24.62
N TYR A 293 0.77 -4.25 24.15
CA TYR A 293 1.27 -5.55 24.59
C TYR A 293 2.27 -6.05 23.55
N MET A 294 3.49 -6.29 23.95
CA MET A 294 4.48 -7.00 23.13
C MET A 294 4.58 -8.43 23.66
N LEU A 295 4.05 -9.37 22.87
CA LEU A 295 4.16 -10.79 23.21
C LEU A 295 5.63 -11.19 23.25
N ASP A 296 6.01 -11.95 24.27
CA ASP A 296 7.39 -12.43 24.39
C ASP A 296 7.74 -13.46 23.31
N ALA A 297 8.98 -13.91 23.31
CA ALA A 297 9.47 -14.86 22.32
C ALA A 297 8.75 -16.22 22.38
N VAL A 298 8.37 -16.67 23.56
CA VAL A 298 7.70 -17.97 23.77
C VAL A 298 6.27 -17.92 23.21
N GLU A 299 5.52 -16.90 23.59
CA GLU A 299 4.16 -16.70 23.09
C GLU A 299 4.16 -16.42 21.59
N THR A 300 5.06 -15.55 21.08
CA THR A 300 5.21 -15.31 19.64
C THR A 300 5.50 -16.61 18.87
N GLN A 301 6.32 -17.52 19.43
CA GLN A 301 6.59 -18.82 18.80
C GLN A 301 5.34 -19.72 18.79
N THR A 302 4.49 -19.63 19.80
CA THR A 302 3.19 -20.33 19.82
C THR A 302 2.30 -19.86 18.66
N TRP A 303 2.17 -18.56 18.47
CA TRP A 303 1.46 -17.99 17.33
C TRP A 303 2.05 -18.42 15.98
N ARG A 304 3.39 -18.39 15.84
CA ARG A 304 4.08 -18.83 14.60
C ARG A 304 3.76 -20.29 14.27
N ARG A 305 3.83 -21.19 15.26
CA ARG A 305 3.52 -22.62 15.07
C ARG A 305 2.08 -22.83 14.66
N THR A 306 1.13 -22.14 15.32
CA THR A 306 -0.29 -22.26 15.01
C THR A 306 -0.60 -21.72 13.61
N ALA A 307 -0.03 -20.58 13.24
CA ALA A 307 -0.22 -19.97 11.91
C ALA A 307 0.53 -20.71 10.78
N SER A 308 1.45 -21.64 11.08
CA SER A 308 2.26 -22.31 10.05
C SER A 308 1.42 -23.12 9.06
N SER A 309 0.27 -23.66 9.51
CA SER A 309 -0.68 -24.40 8.65
C SER A 309 -1.21 -23.57 7.46
N VAL A 310 -1.23 -22.23 7.56
CA VAL A 310 -1.62 -21.34 6.47
C VAL A 310 -0.75 -21.54 5.23
N ARG A 311 0.54 -21.79 5.44
CA ARG A 311 1.51 -22.05 4.37
C ARG A 311 1.15 -23.34 3.62
N ASP A 312 0.80 -24.42 4.33
CA ASP A 312 0.42 -25.68 3.71
C ASP A 312 -0.91 -25.59 2.96
N ILE A 313 -1.86 -24.83 3.51
CA ILE A 313 -3.13 -24.54 2.84
C ILE A 313 -2.84 -23.80 1.53
N TRP A 314 -2.03 -22.74 1.55
CA TRP A 314 -1.67 -21.98 0.35
C TRP A 314 -0.92 -22.86 -0.66
N TYR A 315 0.05 -23.70 -0.24
CA TYR A 315 0.75 -24.63 -1.12
C TYR A 315 -0.19 -25.58 -1.87
N LYS A 316 -1.16 -26.14 -1.15
CA LYS A 316 -2.17 -27.03 -1.73
C LYS A 316 -3.03 -26.31 -2.79
N GLU A 317 -3.47 -25.11 -2.48
CA GLU A 317 -4.35 -24.34 -3.35
C GLU A 317 -3.65 -23.87 -4.63
N VAL A 318 -2.45 -23.33 -4.53
CA VAL A 318 -1.69 -22.88 -5.70
C VAL A 318 -1.18 -24.07 -6.52
N GLY A 319 -0.84 -25.20 -5.86
CA GLY A 319 -0.50 -26.45 -6.51
C GLY A 319 -1.65 -26.99 -7.39
N GLY A 320 -2.90 -26.84 -6.94
CA GLY A 320 -4.08 -27.13 -7.73
C GLY A 320 -4.23 -26.27 -9.01
N LYS A 321 -3.52 -25.15 -9.07
CA LYS A 321 -3.45 -24.25 -10.24
C LYS A 321 -2.17 -24.47 -11.07
N GLY A 322 -1.38 -25.51 -10.77
CA GLY A 322 -0.11 -25.79 -11.45
C GLY A 322 1.05 -24.88 -11.03
N ILE A 323 0.93 -24.18 -9.88
CA ILE A 323 1.97 -23.27 -9.35
C ILE A 323 2.79 -24.01 -8.31
N ASP A 324 4.12 -23.99 -8.42
CA ASP A 324 5.02 -24.51 -7.40
C ASP A 324 5.14 -23.52 -6.21
N GLY A 325 4.22 -23.62 -5.26
CA GLY A 325 4.16 -22.76 -4.09
C GLY A 325 5.40 -22.85 -3.21
N LYS A 326 6.02 -24.03 -3.09
CA LYS A 326 7.26 -24.20 -2.28
C LYS A 326 8.43 -23.43 -2.88
N LYS A 327 8.60 -23.50 -4.19
CA LYS A 327 9.61 -22.75 -4.92
C LYS A 327 9.37 -21.24 -4.77
N LEU A 328 8.14 -20.76 -4.97
CA LEU A 328 7.81 -19.35 -4.82
C LEU A 328 8.06 -18.85 -3.39
N ALA A 329 7.74 -19.65 -2.36
CA ALA A 329 8.00 -19.26 -0.99
C ALA A 329 9.51 -19.14 -0.69
N ALA A 330 10.32 -20.09 -1.17
CA ALA A 330 11.78 -20.03 -1.01
C ALA A 330 12.38 -18.80 -1.73
N GLU A 331 11.91 -18.48 -2.92
CA GLU A 331 12.32 -17.28 -3.67
C GLU A 331 11.91 -15.98 -2.96
N ALA A 332 10.68 -15.89 -2.43
CA ALA A 332 10.23 -14.74 -1.68
C ALA A 332 11.07 -14.53 -0.41
N GLU A 333 11.34 -15.60 0.36
CA GLU A 333 12.19 -15.56 1.57
C GLU A 333 13.61 -15.09 1.22
N ALA A 334 14.22 -15.64 0.16
CA ALA A 334 15.55 -15.25 -0.27
C ALA A 334 15.63 -13.77 -0.68
N LEU A 335 14.60 -13.26 -1.37
CA LEU A 335 14.53 -11.85 -1.76
C LEU A 335 14.33 -10.93 -0.56
N ILE A 336 13.48 -11.32 0.41
CA ILE A 336 13.30 -10.56 1.66
C ILE A 336 14.63 -10.47 2.41
N GLU A 337 15.36 -11.58 2.58
CA GLU A 337 16.68 -11.57 3.21
C GLU A 337 17.71 -10.72 2.44
N LYS A 338 17.73 -10.80 1.11
CA LYS A 338 18.61 -10.00 0.25
C LYS A 338 18.44 -8.51 0.50
N HIS A 339 17.19 -8.05 0.58
CA HIS A 339 16.90 -6.63 0.73
C HIS A 339 16.93 -6.15 2.19
N ALA A 340 16.76 -7.03 3.18
CA ALA A 340 16.89 -6.70 4.60
C ALA A 340 18.35 -6.41 5.02
N LYS A 341 19.35 -6.90 4.27
CA LYS A 341 20.79 -6.74 4.54
C LYS A 341 21.38 -5.45 3.95
N LYS A 342 20.60 -4.66 3.22
CA LYS A 342 21.02 -3.40 2.60
C LYS A 342 20.55 -2.20 3.40
#